data_ced8a69d68a6fba916f5f9c24356d34e
#
_entry.id   ced8a69d68a6fba916f5f9c24356d34e
#
_cell.length_a   1.000
_cell.length_b   1.000
_cell.length_c   1.000
_cell.angle_alpha   90.00
_cell.angle_beta   90.00
_cell.angle_gamma   90.00
#
_symmetry.space_group_name_H-M   'P 1'
#
loop_
_entity.id
_entity.type
_entity.pdbx_description
1 polymer ?
#
loop_
_entity_poly.entity_id
_entity_poly.type
_entity_poly.pdbx_seq_one_letter_code
_entity_poly.pdbx_strand_id
1 'polypeptide(L)'
;MIKFDELKQKVSIIQVAEDLGYRLKKKDGRTNPCYALYQGGTKVDEILIQHPTDTYTQRFCDRNYHHGDVIEFVKLHIHSWPQFLHHNEMVRISIILKHYAGVSYIPKESVRFQEKQEFEPERYDVSEATIENCHFLTRGRLLSSDTVATFLRHIVIIKDKKGKKDIPNIGFPYKVPGTEIVTNYEIRNYNFKSMAAGGDA
;
A
#
# COMPACT_ATOMS: atom_id res chain seq x y z
N MET A 1 -37.04 4.13 -2.14
CA MET A 1 -35.82 4.84 -2.55
C MET A 1 -34.66 4.08 -1.95
N ILE A 2 -33.73 3.54 -2.75
CA ILE A 2 -32.56 2.78 -2.27
C ILE A 2 -31.65 3.77 -1.51
N LYS A 3 -31.28 3.46 -0.27
CA LYS A 3 -30.38 4.28 0.54
C LYS A 3 -28.94 4.10 0.07
N PHE A 4 -28.09 5.12 0.21
CA PHE A 4 -26.69 5.04 -0.16
C PHE A 4 -25.92 3.92 0.56
N ASP A 5 -26.27 3.60 1.81
CA ASP A 5 -25.67 2.49 2.54
C ASP A 5 -25.95 1.13 1.88
N GLU A 6 -27.14 0.94 1.31
CA GLU A 6 -27.46 -0.28 0.56
C GLU A 6 -26.67 -0.36 -0.77
N LEU A 7 -26.39 0.78 -1.39
CA LEU A 7 -25.56 0.85 -2.61
C LEU A 7 -24.09 0.55 -2.28
N LYS A 8 -23.56 1.08 -1.17
CA LYS A 8 -22.19 0.76 -0.71
C LYS A 8 -21.99 -0.74 -0.46
N GLN A 9 -23.01 -1.44 0.05
CA GLN A 9 -22.94 -2.88 0.26
C GLN A 9 -22.88 -3.68 -1.04
N LYS A 10 -23.41 -3.15 -2.13
CA LYS A 10 -23.58 -3.86 -3.39
C LYS A 10 -22.57 -3.49 -4.47
N VAL A 11 -21.94 -2.33 -4.37
CA VAL A 11 -21.04 -1.81 -5.42
C VAL A 11 -19.62 -1.76 -4.92
N SER A 12 -18.74 -2.48 -5.60
CA SER A 12 -17.32 -2.48 -5.31
C SER A 12 -16.61 -1.33 -6.05
N ILE A 13 -15.70 -0.63 -5.35
CA ILE A 13 -14.79 0.33 -5.99
C ILE A 13 -13.95 -0.36 -7.06
N ILE A 14 -13.54 -1.62 -6.84
CA ILE A 14 -12.78 -2.40 -7.80
C ILE A 14 -13.56 -2.59 -9.10
N GLN A 15 -14.84 -2.96 -9.02
CA GLN A 15 -15.72 -3.10 -10.17
C GLN A 15 -15.80 -1.81 -11.00
N VAL A 16 -16.02 -0.69 -10.32
CA VAL A 16 -16.13 0.62 -10.97
C VAL A 16 -14.79 1.03 -11.60
N ALA A 17 -13.68 0.81 -10.90
CA ALA A 17 -12.34 1.13 -11.39
C ALA A 17 -11.97 0.29 -12.62
N GLU A 18 -12.27 -1.03 -12.62
CA GLU A 18 -12.00 -1.89 -13.78
C GLU A 18 -12.81 -1.47 -15.01
N ASP A 19 -14.06 -1.06 -14.83
CA ASP A 19 -14.91 -0.54 -15.91
C ASP A 19 -14.37 0.78 -16.47
N LEU A 20 -13.81 1.63 -15.63
CA LEU A 20 -13.10 2.85 -16.03
C LEU A 20 -11.73 2.58 -16.69
N GLY A 21 -11.31 1.32 -16.79
CA GLY A 21 -10.07 0.91 -17.46
C GLY A 21 -8.86 0.81 -16.55
N TYR A 22 -8.99 0.95 -15.23
CA TYR A 22 -7.92 0.65 -14.30
C TYR A 22 -7.54 -0.83 -14.36
N ARG A 23 -6.27 -1.13 -14.21
CA ARG A 23 -5.70 -2.48 -14.24
C ARG A 23 -4.94 -2.76 -12.96
N LEU A 24 -5.13 -3.98 -12.42
CA LEU A 24 -4.40 -4.44 -11.25
C LEU A 24 -2.89 -4.48 -11.52
N LYS A 25 -2.09 -3.88 -10.65
CA LYS A 25 -0.64 -3.98 -10.66
C LYS A 25 -0.18 -5.24 -9.93
N LYS A 26 0.18 -6.27 -10.67
CA LYS A 26 0.51 -7.62 -10.14
C LYS A 26 1.74 -7.69 -9.23
N LYS A 27 2.59 -6.65 -9.15
CA LYS A 27 3.87 -6.68 -8.41
C LYS A 27 3.85 -5.99 -7.04
N ASP A 28 2.81 -5.29 -6.72
CA ASP A 28 2.68 -4.65 -5.42
C ASP A 28 2.02 -5.63 -4.44
N GLY A 29 2.80 -6.63 -4.01
CA GLY A 29 2.40 -7.74 -3.14
C GLY A 29 2.09 -7.29 -1.70
N ARG A 30 1.21 -6.31 -1.55
CA ARG A 30 0.72 -5.79 -0.27
C ARG A 30 -0.72 -6.23 -0.03
N THR A 31 -1.14 -6.13 1.21
CA THR A 31 -2.50 -6.43 1.68
C THR A 31 -3.58 -5.65 0.91
N ASN A 32 -3.22 -4.50 0.34
CA ASN A 32 -4.11 -3.61 -0.38
C ASN A 32 -3.73 -3.58 -1.87
N PRO A 33 -4.62 -3.99 -2.79
CA PRO A 33 -4.33 -3.98 -4.21
C PRO A 33 -4.20 -2.56 -4.76
N CYS A 34 -3.25 -2.40 -5.67
CA CYS A 34 -3.01 -1.16 -6.39
C CYS A 34 -3.50 -1.31 -7.83
N TYR A 35 -4.33 -0.38 -8.29
CA TYR A 35 -4.84 -0.32 -9.64
C TYR A 35 -4.28 0.91 -10.34
N ALA A 36 -3.90 0.77 -11.61
CA ALA A 36 -3.37 1.87 -12.41
C ALA A 36 -4.15 2.05 -13.71
N LEU A 37 -4.36 3.31 -14.08
CA LEU A 37 -4.96 3.72 -15.34
C LEU A 37 -3.86 4.15 -16.31
N TYR A 38 -3.92 3.64 -17.54
CA TYR A 38 -2.97 3.96 -18.59
C TYR A 38 -3.68 4.57 -19.79
N GLN A 39 -3.11 5.62 -20.37
CA GLN A 39 -3.54 6.21 -21.63
C GLN A 39 -2.33 6.32 -22.56
N GLY A 40 -2.44 5.75 -23.77
CA GLY A 40 -1.33 5.73 -24.74
C GLY A 40 -0.03 5.11 -24.21
N GLY A 41 -0.15 4.13 -23.28
CA GLY A 41 1.01 3.49 -22.62
C GLY A 41 1.57 4.24 -21.43
N THR A 42 1.15 5.49 -21.19
CA THR A 42 1.57 6.29 -20.04
C THR A 42 0.60 6.11 -18.88
N LYS A 43 1.14 5.90 -17.67
CA LYS A 43 0.34 5.83 -16.46
C LYS A 43 -0.16 7.24 -16.08
N VAL A 44 -1.47 7.44 -16.13
CA VAL A 44 -2.12 8.72 -15.85
C VAL A 44 -2.68 8.80 -14.44
N ASP A 45 -3.09 7.66 -13.86
CA ASP A 45 -3.58 7.60 -12.49
C ASP A 45 -3.25 6.28 -11.81
N GLU A 46 -3.32 6.27 -10.46
CA GLU A 46 -3.08 5.08 -9.65
C GLU A 46 -3.83 5.20 -8.33
N ILE A 47 -4.57 4.16 -7.98
CA ILE A 47 -5.35 4.08 -6.75
C ILE A 47 -4.97 2.84 -5.93
N LEU A 48 -4.97 3.00 -4.61
CA LEU A 48 -4.84 1.92 -3.64
C LEU A 48 -6.23 1.62 -3.06
N ILE A 49 -6.62 0.35 -3.00
CA ILE A 49 -7.90 -0.07 -2.44
C ILE A 49 -7.67 -0.74 -1.08
N GLN A 50 -8.23 -0.16 -0.03
CA GLN A 50 -8.29 -0.75 1.31
C GLN A 50 -9.53 -1.62 1.45
N HIS A 51 -9.49 -2.65 2.28
CA HIS A 51 -10.59 -3.59 2.53
C HIS A 51 -11.22 -4.17 1.24
N PRO A 52 -10.41 -4.74 0.33
CA PRO A 52 -10.86 -5.07 -1.03
C PRO A 52 -11.94 -6.16 -1.09
N THR A 53 -12.11 -6.95 -0.03
CA THR A 53 -13.10 -8.04 0.06
C THR A 53 -14.44 -7.63 0.67
N ASP A 54 -14.51 -6.44 1.30
CA ASP A 54 -15.73 -5.94 1.92
C ASP A 54 -16.14 -4.61 1.26
N THR A 55 -17.15 -4.66 0.39
CA THR A 55 -17.62 -3.51 -0.37
C THR A 55 -18.05 -2.34 0.50
N TYR A 56 -18.64 -2.61 1.67
CA TYR A 56 -19.14 -1.57 2.55
C TYR A 56 -18.03 -0.76 3.22
N THR A 57 -16.95 -1.44 3.59
CA THR A 57 -15.79 -0.80 4.23
C THR A 57 -14.68 -0.43 3.25
N GLN A 58 -14.82 -0.77 1.95
CA GLN A 58 -13.84 -0.38 0.94
C GLN A 58 -13.56 1.12 0.95
N ARG A 59 -12.27 1.45 0.84
CA ARG A 59 -11.78 2.82 0.68
C ARG A 59 -10.74 2.85 -0.44
N PHE A 60 -10.73 3.94 -1.20
CA PHE A 60 -9.64 4.23 -2.13
C PHE A 60 -8.77 5.39 -1.63
N CYS A 61 -7.54 5.42 -2.10
CA CYS A 61 -6.66 6.58 -2.00
C CYS A 61 -5.87 6.68 -3.31
N ASP A 62 -5.86 7.87 -3.92
CA ASP A 62 -5.08 8.15 -5.13
C ASP A 62 -3.76 8.89 -4.80
N ARG A 63 -2.98 9.21 -5.84
CA ARG A 63 -1.72 9.96 -5.71
C ARG A 63 -1.91 11.44 -5.36
N ASN A 64 -3.09 11.99 -5.64
CA ASN A 64 -3.44 13.39 -5.39
C ASN A 64 -4.10 13.57 -4.03
N TYR A 65 -4.02 12.53 -3.17
CA TYR A 65 -4.62 12.50 -1.83
C TYR A 65 -6.15 12.52 -1.81
N HIS A 66 -6.83 12.27 -2.94
CA HIS A 66 -8.26 11.99 -2.90
C HIS A 66 -8.45 10.62 -2.26
N HIS A 67 -9.41 10.53 -1.37
CA HIS A 67 -9.72 9.30 -0.67
C HIS A 67 -11.21 9.26 -0.30
N GLY A 68 -11.75 8.07 -0.13
CA GLY A 68 -13.14 7.92 0.24
C GLY A 68 -13.69 6.52 -0.03
N ASP A 69 -14.99 6.42 0.01
CA ASP A 69 -15.73 5.22 -0.36
C ASP A 69 -16.14 5.22 -1.85
N VAL A 70 -17.00 4.29 -2.24
CA VAL A 70 -17.46 4.17 -3.62
C VAL A 70 -18.26 5.40 -4.09
N ILE A 71 -18.88 6.13 -3.18
CA ILE A 71 -19.63 7.35 -3.53
C ILE A 71 -18.65 8.44 -3.95
N GLU A 72 -17.62 8.68 -3.14
CA GLU A 72 -16.56 9.65 -3.46
C GLU A 72 -15.77 9.24 -4.71
N PHE A 73 -15.55 7.94 -4.91
CA PHE A 73 -14.90 7.45 -6.12
C PHE A 73 -15.72 7.73 -7.38
N VAL A 74 -17.03 7.45 -7.36
CA VAL A 74 -17.93 7.77 -8.48
C VAL A 74 -18.04 9.28 -8.69
N LYS A 75 -18.07 10.06 -7.61
CA LYS A 75 -18.09 11.53 -7.69
C LYS A 75 -16.83 12.08 -8.37
N LEU A 76 -15.66 11.58 -8.01
CA LEU A 76 -14.38 11.97 -8.62
C LEU A 76 -14.36 11.70 -10.14
N HIS A 77 -14.97 10.61 -10.57
CA HIS A 77 -15.01 10.19 -11.97
C HIS A 77 -16.35 10.47 -12.67
N ILE A 78 -17.19 11.36 -12.13
CA ILE A 78 -18.59 11.54 -12.59
C ILE A 78 -18.72 11.86 -14.09
N HIS A 79 -17.72 12.51 -14.67
CA HIS A 79 -17.70 12.85 -16.10
C HIS A 79 -17.49 11.63 -17.02
N SER A 80 -17.04 10.49 -16.50
CA SER A 80 -16.85 9.27 -17.28
C SER A 80 -18.17 8.59 -17.70
N TRP A 81 -19.30 9.04 -17.18
CA TRP A 81 -20.63 8.50 -17.52
C TRP A 81 -21.54 9.58 -18.13
N PRO A 82 -21.28 10.01 -19.37
CA PRO A 82 -22.08 11.04 -20.02
C PRO A 82 -23.54 10.62 -20.26
N GLN A 83 -23.81 9.31 -20.26
CA GLN A 83 -25.17 8.77 -20.43
C GLN A 83 -26.07 8.93 -19.20
N PHE A 84 -25.48 9.11 -18.01
CA PHE A 84 -26.24 9.29 -16.76
C PHE A 84 -26.25 10.75 -16.33
N LEU A 85 -27.04 11.58 -17.02
CA LEU A 85 -27.13 13.00 -16.73
C LEU A 85 -28.23 13.31 -15.71
N HIS A 86 -27.93 14.18 -14.77
CA HIS A 86 -28.88 14.77 -13.85
C HIS A 86 -28.34 16.10 -13.30
N HIS A 87 -29.19 17.10 -13.11
CA HIS A 87 -28.78 18.41 -12.62
C HIS A 87 -28.31 18.36 -11.15
N ASN A 88 -28.81 17.45 -10.35
CA ASN A 88 -28.38 17.20 -8.98
C ASN A 88 -27.32 16.10 -8.97
N GLU A 89 -26.10 16.44 -8.50
CA GLU A 89 -24.94 15.55 -8.46
C GLU A 89 -25.19 14.27 -7.66
N MET A 90 -25.81 14.36 -6.48
CA MET A 90 -26.09 13.18 -5.64
C MET A 90 -27.09 12.23 -6.28
N VAL A 91 -28.08 12.77 -7.00
CA VAL A 91 -29.01 11.93 -7.77
C VAL A 91 -28.27 11.24 -8.92
N ARG A 92 -27.39 11.95 -9.63
CA ARG A 92 -26.55 11.37 -10.69
C ARG A 92 -25.66 10.24 -10.16
N ILE A 93 -24.97 10.44 -9.04
CA ILE A 93 -24.19 9.40 -8.34
C ILE A 93 -25.08 8.20 -8.01
N SER A 94 -26.26 8.43 -7.44
CA SER A 94 -27.21 7.36 -7.11
C SER A 94 -27.63 6.53 -8.35
N ILE A 95 -27.82 7.19 -9.52
CA ILE A 95 -28.17 6.52 -10.78
C ILE A 95 -27.00 5.62 -11.22
N ILE A 96 -25.76 6.15 -11.20
CA ILE A 96 -24.57 5.40 -11.58
C ILE A 96 -24.38 4.18 -10.65
N LEU A 97 -24.46 4.38 -9.34
CA LEU A 97 -24.31 3.28 -8.37
C LEU A 97 -25.41 2.22 -8.53
N LYS A 98 -26.65 2.61 -8.83
CA LYS A 98 -27.75 1.65 -9.12
C LYS A 98 -27.47 0.82 -10.36
N HIS A 99 -26.87 1.41 -11.39
CA HIS A 99 -26.46 0.67 -12.57
C HIS A 99 -25.48 -0.45 -12.19
N TYR A 100 -24.44 -0.14 -11.40
CA TYR A 100 -23.49 -1.15 -10.92
C TYR A 100 -24.12 -2.16 -9.94
N ALA A 101 -25.02 -1.75 -9.08
CA ALA A 101 -25.72 -2.64 -8.15
C ALA A 101 -26.62 -3.67 -8.83
N GLY A 102 -27.06 -3.39 -10.07
CA GLY A 102 -27.85 -4.31 -10.90
C GLY A 102 -27.01 -5.31 -11.72
N VAL A 103 -25.69 -5.13 -11.77
CA VAL A 103 -24.76 -6.00 -12.51
C VAL A 103 -24.08 -6.96 -11.53
N SER A 104 -24.23 -8.27 -11.76
CA SER A 104 -23.49 -9.27 -10.99
C SER A 104 -22.00 -9.13 -11.30
N TYR A 105 -21.22 -8.67 -10.35
CA TYR A 105 -19.78 -8.60 -10.47
C TYR A 105 -19.14 -9.93 -10.07
N ILE A 106 -18.49 -10.57 -11.01
CA ILE A 106 -17.64 -11.74 -10.77
C ILE A 106 -16.19 -11.26 -10.92
N PRO A 107 -15.38 -11.22 -9.85
CA PRO A 107 -13.97 -10.85 -9.95
C PRO A 107 -13.28 -11.76 -10.97
N LYS A 108 -12.65 -11.18 -11.99
CA LYS A 108 -11.98 -11.91 -13.06
C LYS A 108 -10.76 -12.70 -12.60
N GLU A 109 -10.15 -12.29 -11.53
CA GLU A 109 -9.06 -13.02 -10.87
C GLU A 109 -9.24 -12.92 -9.35
N SER A 110 -9.09 -14.02 -8.64
CA SER A 110 -8.95 -13.96 -7.18
C SER A 110 -7.65 -13.24 -6.88
N VAL A 111 -7.71 -12.01 -6.38
CA VAL A 111 -6.55 -11.34 -5.84
C VAL A 111 -6.10 -12.17 -4.65
N ARG A 112 -5.03 -12.96 -4.83
CA ARG A 112 -4.38 -13.63 -3.71
C ARG A 112 -3.71 -12.55 -2.89
N PHE A 113 -4.41 -12.06 -1.87
CA PHE A 113 -3.77 -11.28 -0.83
C PHE A 113 -2.74 -12.20 -0.18
N GLN A 114 -1.49 -11.76 -0.13
CA GLN A 114 -0.56 -12.43 0.76
C GLN A 114 -1.11 -12.21 2.16
N GLU A 115 -1.40 -13.31 2.86
CA GLU A 115 -1.69 -13.25 4.29
C GLU A 115 -0.61 -12.41 4.96
N LYS A 116 -1.01 -11.55 5.88
CA LYS A 116 -0.08 -10.75 6.66
C LYS A 116 0.89 -11.72 7.32
N GLN A 117 2.13 -11.77 6.82
CA GLN A 117 3.15 -12.62 7.44
C GLN A 117 3.42 -12.06 8.84
N GLU A 118 3.50 -12.93 9.82
CA GLU A 118 4.00 -12.54 11.13
C GLU A 118 5.49 -12.21 11.04
N PHE A 119 5.93 -11.28 11.88
CA PHE A 119 7.34 -10.93 11.96
C PHE A 119 8.12 -12.09 12.58
N GLU A 120 9.07 -12.64 11.83
CA GLU A 120 9.96 -13.73 12.23
C GLU A 120 11.37 -13.14 12.53
N PRO A 121 11.71 -12.76 13.77
CA PRO A 121 13.04 -12.22 14.09
C PRO A 121 14.17 -13.18 13.67
N GLU A 122 13.97 -14.49 13.82
CA GLU A 122 14.93 -15.55 13.53
C GLU A 122 15.29 -15.64 12.04
N ARG A 123 14.47 -15.04 11.18
CA ARG A 123 14.75 -14.89 9.74
C ARG A 123 15.98 -14.02 9.50
N TYR A 124 16.26 -13.12 10.42
CA TYR A 124 17.32 -12.14 10.27
C TYR A 124 18.54 -12.52 11.10
N ASP A 125 19.73 -12.39 10.51
CA ASP A 125 20.99 -12.39 11.22
C ASP A 125 21.32 -10.95 11.58
N VAL A 126 21.42 -10.67 12.89
CA VAL A 126 21.56 -9.33 13.42
C VAL A 126 22.84 -9.25 14.24
N SER A 127 23.69 -8.26 13.94
CA SER A 127 24.92 -7.99 14.67
C SER A 127 25.06 -6.51 15.02
N GLU A 128 25.95 -6.21 15.94
CA GLU A 128 26.24 -4.84 16.37
C GLU A 128 26.76 -3.99 15.21
N ALA A 129 26.29 -2.74 15.17
CA ALA A 129 26.81 -1.75 14.26
C ALA A 129 28.08 -1.12 14.81
N THR A 130 29.08 -0.95 13.94
CA THR A 130 30.28 -0.17 14.18
C THR A 130 30.41 0.94 13.15
N ILE A 131 31.27 1.94 13.39
CA ILE A 131 31.52 3.00 12.42
C ILE A 131 32.00 2.40 11.09
N GLU A 132 32.87 1.38 11.16
CA GLU A 132 33.48 0.73 10.01
C GLU A 132 32.44 -0.01 9.14
N ASN A 133 31.41 -0.64 9.74
CA ASN A 133 30.39 -1.36 8.98
C ASN A 133 29.17 -0.50 8.60
N CYS A 134 29.12 0.75 9.05
CA CYS A 134 28.09 1.74 8.71
C CYS A 134 28.41 2.58 7.46
N HIS A 135 29.11 2.04 6.45
CA HIS A 135 29.52 2.79 5.25
C HIS A 135 28.35 3.46 4.50
N PHE A 136 27.17 2.88 4.53
CA PHE A 136 26.00 3.52 3.95
C PHE A 136 25.71 4.88 4.60
N LEU A 137 25.87 5.00 5.91
CA LEU A 137 25.61 6.26 6.62
C LEU A 137 26.74 7.27 6.41
N THR A 138 28.00 6.84 6.48
CA THR A 138 29.16 7.76 6.38
C THR A 138 29.46 8.16 4.93
N ARG A 139 29.45 7.21 3.97
CA ARG A 139 29.78 7.46 2.56
C ARG A 139 28.56 7.71 1.69
N GLY A 140 27.45 6.99 1.94
CA GLY A 140 26.24 7.12 1.15
C GLY A 140 25.38 8.29 1.56
N ARG A 141 25.28 8.58 2.87
CA ARG A 141 24.48 9.69 3.42
C ARG A 141 25.34 10.87 3.88
N LEU A 142 26.66 10.76 3.82
CA LEU A 142 27.64 11.79 4.18
C LEU A 142 27.51 12.28 5.65
N LEU A 143 27.06 11.41 6.54
CA LEU A 143 27.02 11.73 7.97
C LEU A 143 28.44 11.66 8.55
N SER A 144 28.75 12.56 9.50
CA SER A 144 30.05 12.51 10.20
C SER A 144 30.16 11.25 11.06
N SER A 145 31.36 10.75 11.26
CA SER A 145 31.61 9.60 12.12
C SER A 145 31.12 9.83 13.56
N ASP A 146 31.23 11.05 14.08
CA ASP A 146 30.75 11.41 15.43
C ASP A 146 29.22 11.32 15.52
N THR A 147 28.51 11.78 14.46
CA THR A 147 27.06 11.64 14.37
C THR A 147 26.67 10.16 14.38
N VAL A 148 27.33 9.34 13.55
CA VAL A 148 27.04 7.90 13.51
C VAL A 148 27.34 7.24 14.85
N ALA A 149 28.48 7.57 15.48
CA ALA A 149 28.89 7.04 16.80
C ALA A 149 27.82 7.32 17.88
N THR A 150 27.23 8.51 17.88
CA THR A 150 26.18 8.90 18.85
C THR A 150 24.96 7.99 18.77
N PHE A 151 24.63 7.51 17.57
CA PHE A 151 23.42 6.73 17.30
C PHE A 151 23.66 5.22 17.12
N LEU A 152 24.90 4.72 17.25
CA LEU A 152 25.23 3.29 17.05
C LEU A 152 24.33 2.35 17.86
N ARG A 153 23.98 2.72 19.09
CA ARG A 153 23.08 1.92 19.96
C ARG A 153 21.67 1.70 19.39
N HIS A 154 21.26 2.51 18.39
CA HIS A 154 19.96 2.43 17.73
C HIS A 154 20.04 1.80 16.35
N ILE A 155 21.20 1.30 15.97
CA ILE A 155 21.49 0.78 14.64
C ILE A 155 22.03 -0.64 14.80
N VAL A 156 21.66 -1.50 13.88
CA VAL A 156 22.19 -2.86 13.77
C VAL A 156 22.64 -3.14 12.34
N ILE A 157 23.51 -4.11 12.16
CA ILE A 157 23.77 -4.71 10.87
C ILE A 157 22.84 -5.92 10.72
N ILE A 158 22.09 -5.98 9.64
CA ILE A 158 21.03 -6.97 9.42
C ILE A 158 21.17 -7.65 8.06
N LYS A 159 21.04 -8.97 8.04
CA LYS A 159 21.00 -9.80 6.84
C LYS A 159 19.74 -10.66 6.83
N ASP A 160 19.07 -10.77 5.71
CA ASP A 160 17.94 -11.69 5.52
C ASP A 160 18.47 -13.09 5.12
N LYS A 161 18.34 -14.06 6.00
CA LYS A 161 18.77 -15.47 5.76
C LYS A 161 18.03 -16.13 4.58
N LYS A 162 16.80 -15.69 4.29
CA LYS A 162 16.00 -16.14 3.13
C LYS A 162 16.29 -15.31 1.88
N GLY A 163 17.14 -14.29 1.97
CA GLY A 163 17.50 -13.41 0.87
C GLY A 163 18.36 -14.08 -0.19
N LYS A 164 18.16 -13.73 -1.47
CA LYS A 164 18.97 -14.26 -2.59
C LYS A 164 20.44 -13.83 -2.57
N LYS A 165 20.78 -12.78 -1.81
CA LYS A 165 22.12 -12.19 -1.73
C LYS A 165 22.50 -12.00 -0.26
N ASP A 166 23.67 -12.45 0.10
CA ASP A 166 24.28 -12.22 1.43
C ASP A 166 24.86 -10.80 1.50
N ILE A 167 23.98 -9.80 1.58
CA ILE A 167 24.37 -8.39 1.66
C ILE A 167 24.02 -7.87 3.04
N PRO A 168 25.00 -7.39 3.82
CA PRO A 168 24.72 -6.70 5.07
C PRO A 168 24.06 -5.34 4.78
N ASN A 169 23.01 -5.04 5.52
CA ASN A 169 22.27 -3.80 5.46
C ASN A 169 22.28 -3.10 6.82
N ILE A 170 21.98 -1.82 6.83
CA ILE A 170 21.69 -1.09 8.06
C ILE A 170 20.24 -1.38 8.47
N GLY A 171 20.05 -1.81 9.71
CA GLY A 171 18.75 -2.01 10.33
C GLY A 171 18.49 -0.98 11.43
N PHE A 172 17.26 -0.47 11.44
CA PHE A 172 16.75 0.37 12.54
C PHE A 172 15.63 -0.42 13.23
N PRO A 173 15.89 -0.95 14.46
CA PRO A 173 14.92 -1.75 15.17
C PRO A 173 13.75 -0.90 15.68
N TYR A 174 12.54 -1.35 15.43
CA TYR A 174 11.32 -0.88 16.07
C TYR A 174 11.07 -1.75 17.30
N LYS A 175 10.94 -1.12 18.47
CA LYS A 175 10.76 -1.81 19.74
C LYS A 175 9.44 -1.45 20.39
N VAL A 176 8.89 -2.36 21.17
CA VAL A 176 7.79 -2.04 22.07
C VAL A 176 8.27 -1.00 23.08
N PRO A 177 7.57 0.13 23.27
CA PRO A 177 7.96 1.18 24.18
C PRO A 177 8.29 0.65 25.59
N GLY A 178 9.47 1.01 26.11
CA GLY A 178 9.91 0.60 27.42
C GLY A 178 10.46 -0.84 27.53
N THR A 179 10.63 -1.53 26.41
CA THR A 179 11.17 -2.91 26.35
C THR A 179 12.29 -3.05 25.32
N GLU A 180 12.98 -4.19 25.33
CA GLU A 180 13.94 -4.58 24.28
C GLU A 180 13.31 -5.46 23.19
N ILE A 181 11.99 -5.69 23.24
CA ILE A 181 11.27 -6.53 22.28
C ILE A 181 11.18 -5.82 20.93
N VAL A 182 11.83 -6.38 19.92
CA VAL A 182 11.81 -5.87 18.55
C VAL A 182 10.58 -6.39 17.83
N THR A 183 9.79 -5.49 17.27
CA THR A 183 8.57 -5.79 16.48
C THR A 183 8.79 -5.69 14.99
N ASN A 184 9.85 -4.99 14.55
CA ASN A 184 10.19 -4.85 13.13
C ASN A 184 11.60 -4.26 12.97
N TYR A 185 12.10 -4.25 11.74
CA TYR A 185 13.29 -3.50 11.32
C TYR A 185 12.98 -2.68 10.08
N GLU A 186 13.33 -1.40 10.08
CA GLU A 186 13.51 -0.68 8.83
C GLU A 186 14.92 -0.99 8.30
N ILE A 187 14.99 -1.52 7.08
CA ILE A 187 16.22 -1.98 6.46
C ILE A 187 16.63 -1.01 5.36
N ARG A 188 17.88 -0.54 5.41
CA ARG A 188 18.43 0.42 4.43
C ARG A 188 19.79 0.03 3.90
N ASN A 189 20.02 0.38 2.63
CA ASN A 189 21.30 0.35 1.96
C ASN A 189 21.31 1.40 0.83
N TYR A 190 22.35 1.50 0.00
CA TYR A 190 22.54 2.54 -1.01
C TYR A 190 21.29 2.82 -1.88
N ASN A 191 20.68 1.83 -2.49
CA ASN A 191 19.48 1.98 -3.32
C ASN A 191 18.30 1.14 -2.80
N PHE A 192 18.28 0.89 -1.50
CA PHE A 192 17.31 -0.01 -0.90
C PHE A 192 16.75 0.56 0.39
N LYS A 193 15.43 0.57 0.49
CA LYS A 193 14.66 0.83 1.70
C LYS A 193 13.48 -0.13 1.75
N SER A 194 13.33 -0.86 2.84
CA SER A 194 12.20 -1.74 3.09
C SER A 194 11.95 -1.88 4.59
N MET A 195 10.75 -2.30 4.96
CA MET A 195 10.50 -2.89 6.25
C MET A 195 10.83 -4.38 6.20
N ALA A 196 11.21 -4.97 7.32
CA ALA A 196 11.35 -6.42 7.43
C ALA A 196 9.99 -7.08 7.17
N ALA A 197 10.01 -8.27 6.57
CA ALA A 197 8.78 -8.97 6.23
C ALA A 197 7.98 -9.34 7.48
N GLY A 198 6.68 -9.05 7.46
CA GLY A 198 5.73 -9.43 8.50
C GLY A 198 5.64 -8.48 9.70
N GLY A 199 6.52 -7.50 9.82
CA GLY A 199 6.50 -6.58 10.96
C GLY A 199 5.52 -5.42 10.79
N ASP A 200 5.01 -4.93 11.92
CA ASP A 200 4.27 -3.67 12.00
C ASP A 200 5.26 -2.50 12.16
N ALA A 201 4.96 -1.37 11.51
CA ALA A 201 5.72 -0.12 11.60
C ALA A 201 4.93 0.95 12.34
#